data_ef3eb6b8a259eb3184108d4376bfab22
#
_entry.id   ef3eb6b8a259eb3184108d4376bfab22
#
_cell.length_a   1.000
_cell.length_b   1.000
_cell.length_c   1.000
_cell.angle_alpha   90.00
_cell.angle_beta   90.00
_cell.angle_gamma   90.00
#
_symmetry.space_group_name_H-M   'P 1'
#
loop_
_entity.id
_entity.type
_entity.pdbx_description
1 polymer ?
#
loop_
_entity_poly.entity_id
_entity_poly.type
_entity_poly.pdbx_seq_one_letter_code
_entity_poly.pdbx_strand_id
1 'polypeptide(L)'
;TLCEKTDLHFAVYNGDTERYRDQDGRGTLTNEIDTRENIRDNQHRGTRPEILLTNPSMLEYILVREQDQQMLQESAGKLRWIVIDEAHSYSGSAAVELEYQIKRILAAFNTKVENVRFVCTSATIGGSEGEDSLKKFIATITGKKEDDN
;
A
#
# COMPACT_ATOMS: atom_id res chain seq x y z
N THR A 1 10.93 -0.71 -17.48
CA THR A 1 10.65 -1.08 -16.08
C THR A 1 9.99 -2.46 -16.01
N LEU A 2 9.91 -3.07 -14.79
CA LEU A 2 9.29 -4.38 -14.61
C LEU A 2 7.79 -4.34 -15.00
N CYS A 3 7.12 -3.24 -14.71
CA CYS A 3 5.71 -3.03 -15.06
C CYS A 3 5.46 -2.90 -16.57
N GLU A 4 6.43 -2.43 -17.36
CA GLU A 4 6.31 -2.35 -18.83
C GLU A 4 6.34 -3.72 -19.52
N LYS A 5 6.85 -4.74 -18.83
CA LYS A 5 6.89 -6.14 -19.32
C LYS A 5 5.72 -6.99 -18.84
N THR A 6 4.88 -6.42 -18.02
CA THR A 6 3.67 -7.04 -17.46
C THR A 6 2.51 -6.07 -17.66
N ASP A 7 1.30 -6.57 -17.75
CA ASP A 7 0.09 -5.71 -17.83
C ASP A 7 -0.31 -5.15 -16.44
N LEU A 8 0.65 -5.04 -15.50
CA LEU A 8 0.41 -4.50 -14.16
C LEU A 8 0.39 -2.97 -14.18
N HIS A 9 -0.63 -2.39 -13.60
CA HIS A 9 -0.78 -0.96 -13.43
C HIS A 9 -0.43 -0.55 -12.00
N PHE A 10 0.18 0.60 -11.86
CA PHE A 10 0.51 1.17 -10.56
C PHE A 10 0.04 2.61 -10.46
N ALA A 11 -0.15 3.07 -9.25
CA ALA A 11 -0.45 4.48 -8.97
C ALA A 11 0.36 4.96 -7.77
N VAL A 12 0.76 6.23 -7.82
CA VAL A 12 1.28 6.98 -6.67
C VAL A 12 0.14 7.84 -6.15
N TYR A 13 -0.35 7.54 -4.95
CA TYR A 13 -1.45 8.25 -4.34
C TYR A 13 -1.00 8.90 -3.03
N ASN A 14 -0.68 10.18 -3.09
CA ASN A 14 -0.21 10.98 -1.97
C ASN A 14 -0.83 12.40 -2.01
N GLY A 15 -0.33 13.31 -1.17
CA GLY A 15 -0.79 14.70 -1.10
C GLY A 15 -0.60 15.47 -2.40
N ASP A 16 0.44 15.13 -3.16
CA ASP A 16 0.86 15.83 -4.38
C ASP A 16 0.22 15.23 -5.65
N THR A 17 -0.49 14.10 -5.53
CA THR A 17 -1.17 13.48 -6.67
C THR A 17 -2.22 14.41 -7.24
N GLU A 18 -2.10 14.75 -8.50
CA GLU A 18 -2.99 15.67 -9.21
C GLU A 18 -4.43 15.15 -9.25
N ARG A 19 -5.40 16.05 -9.21
CA ARG A 19 -6.81 15.67 -9.27
C ARG A 19 -7.23 15.31 -10.70
N TYR A 20 -6.78 16.11 -11.66
CA TYR A 20 -7.04 15.95 -13.10
C TYR A 20 -5.73 16.13 -13.85
N ARG A 21 -5.60 15.47 -14.98
CA ARG A 21 -4.45 15.67 -15.84
C ARG A 21 -4.60 17.00 -16.57
N ASP A 22 -3.59 17.85 -16.47
CA ASP A 22 -3.46 18.99 -17.37
C ASP A 22 -3.08 18.45 -18.77
N GLN A 23 -3.56 19.09 -19.85
CA GLN A 23 -3.43 18.59 -21.23
C GLN A 23 -1.98 18.52 -21.76
N ASP A 24 -1.03 19.00 -21.00
CA ASP A 24 0.39 19.06 -21.37
C ASP A 24 1.19 17.78 -21.08
N GLY A 25 0.60 16.64 -21.16
CA GLY A 25 1.19 15.32 -21.37
C GLY A 25 2.63 15.06 -20.99
N ARG A 26 3.11 15.50 -19.82
CA ARG A 26 4.46 15.22 -19.36
C ARG A 26 4.57 13.81 -18.79
N GLY A 27 5.19 12.93 -19.60
CA GLY A 27 6.02 11.84 -19.11
C GLY A 27 5.48 10.88 -18.07
N THR A 28 4.22 10.46 -18.12
CA THR A 28 3.77 9.33 -17.33
C THR A 28 4.31 8.03 -17.91
N LEU A 29 4.76 7.14 -17.05
CA LEU A 29 5.11 5.78 -17.44
C LEU A 29 3.86 5.09 -18.02
N THR A 30 4.04 4.23 -19.00
CA THR A 30 2.94 3.64 -19.78
C THR A 30 1.86 2.97 -18.92
N ASN A 31 2.24 2.41 -17.77
CA ASN A 31 1.36 1.65 -16.88
C ASN A 31 1.02 2.42 -15.59
N GLU A 32 1.30 3.72 -15.52
CA GLU A 32 0.98 4.55 -14.37
C GLU A 32 -0.44 5.12 -14.48
N ILE A 33 -1.21 5.03 -13.42
CA ILE A 33 -2.49 5.71 -13.26
C ILE A 33 -2.21 6.98 -12.47
N ASP A 34 -2.22 8.11 -13.16
CA ASP A 34 -1.58 9.36 -12.75
C ASP A 34 -2.46 10.38 -12.02
N THR A 35 -3.77 10.19 -11.99
CA THR A 35 -4.65 11.16 -11.33
C THR A 35 -5.51 10.54 -10.26
N ARG A 36 -5.91 11.34 -9.25
CA ARG A 36 -6.82 10.89 -8.20
C ARG A 36 -8.16 10.38 -8.75
N GLU A 37 -8.65 11.01 -9.81
CA GLU A 37 -9.89 10.61 -10.45
C GLU A 37 -9.74 9.23 -11.11
N ASN A 38 -8.68 9.03 -11.88
CA ASN A 38 -8.42 7.75 -12.53
C ASN A 38 -8.15 6.61 -11.53
N ILE A 39 -7.52 6.91 -10.39
CA ILE A 39 -7.28 5.94 -9.31
C ILE A 39 -8.60 5.51 -8.65
N ARG A 40 -9.51 6.47 -8.45
CA ARG A 40 -10.81 6.26 -7.80
C ARG A 40 -11.84 5.66 -8.73
N ASP A 41 -11.86 6.13 -9.97
CA ASP A 41 -12.89 5.80 -10.95
C ASP A 41 -12.36 4.84 -12.02
N ASN A 42 -12.97 3.66 -12.04
CA ASN A 42 -12.69 2.60 -13.01
C ASN A 42 -13.26 2.92 -14.41
N GLN A 43 -14.14 3.90 -14.54
CA GLN A 43 -14.91 4.13 -15.77
C GLN A 43 -14.08 4.72 -16.92
N HIS A 44 -13.03 5.50 -16.60
CA HIS A 44 -12.24 6.19 -17.62
C HIS A 44 -11.20 5.32 -18.34
N ARG A 45 -10.68 4.26 -17.68
CA ARG A 45 -9.69 3.35 -18.29
C ARG A 45 -9.99 1.86 -18.11
N GLY A 46 -11.03 1.51 -17.38
CA GLY A 46 -11.41 0.10 -17.15
C GLY A 46 -10.40 -0.70 -16.29
N THR A 47 -9.37 -0.05 -15.77
CA THR A 47 -8.26 -0.73 -15.08
C THR A 47 -7.96 -0.02 -13.75
N ARG A 48 -7.95 -0.77 -12.68
CA ARG A 48 -7.50 -0.31 -11.36
C ARG A 48 -6.01 -0.58 -11.18
N PRO A 49 -5.31 0.24 -10.40
CA PRO A 49 -3.93 -0.09 -10.07
C PRO A 49 -3.88 -1.37 -9.24
N GLU A 50 -3.05 -2.32 -9.66
CA GLU A 50 -2.71 -3.49 -8.88
C GLU A 50 -1.67 -3.17 -7.80
N ILE A 51 -0.92 -2.10 -8.00
CA ILE A 51 0.10 -1.61 -7.06
C ILE A 51 -0.23 -0.17 -6.69
N LEU A 52 -0.45 0.08 -5.41
CA LEU A 52 -0.69 1.41 -4.87
C LEU A 52 0.48 1.83 -3.98
N LEU A 53 1.22 2.86 -4.40
CA LEU A 53 2.24 3.51 -3.59
C LEU A 53 1.59 4.69 -2.86
N THR A 54 1.67 4.68 -1.54
CA THR A 54 1.05 5.73 -0.73
C THR A 54 1.85 5.93 0.56
N ASN A 55 1.52 6.96 1.31
CA ASN A 55 2.08 7.18 2.63
C ASN A 55 1.02 6.94 3.73
N PRO A 56 1.43 6.74 4.99
CA PRO A 56 0.51 6.46 6.10
C PRO A 56 -0.60 7.50 6.23
N SER A 57 -0.28 8.78 6.11
CA SER A 57 -1.27 9.85 6.23
C SER A 57 -2.31 9.81 5.11
N MET A 58 -1.89 9.60 3.87
CA MET A 58 -2.83 9.47 2.75
C MET A 58 -3.67 8.21 2.90
N LEU A 59 -3.09 7.12 3.39
CA LEU A 59 -3.82 5.88 3.62
C LEU A 59 -4.96 6.07 4.64
N GLU A 60 -4.72 6.84 5.72
CA GLU A 60 -5.79 7.22 6.66
C GLU A 60 -6.92 7.98 5.95
N TYR A 61 -6.60 8.88 5.03
CA TYR A 61 -7.61 9.58 4.25
C TYR A 61 -8.39 8.63 3.32
N ILE A 62 -7.71 7.71 2.63
CA ILE A 62 -8.35 6.72 1.77
C ILE A 62 -9.36 5.88 2.56
N LEU A 63 -9.02 5.48 3.78
CA LEU A 63 -9.87 4.65 4.64
C LEU A 63 -11.16 5.35 5.11
N VAL A 64 -11.19 6.69 5.12
CA VAL A 64 -12.33 7.45 5.68
C VAL A 64 -13.09 8.29 4.65
N ARG A 65 -12.49 8.61 3.50
CA ARG A 65 -13.13 9.47 2.49
C ARG A 65 -14.20 8.70 1.72
N GLU A 66 -15.37 9.29 1.61
CA GLU A 66 -16.47 8.74 0.80
C GLU A 66 -16.05 8.51 -0.67
N GLN A 67 -15.28 9.43 -1.21
CA GLN A 67 -14.80 9.37 -2.60
C GLN A 67 -13.89 8.18 -2.89
N ASP A 68 -13.24 7.60 -1.89
CA ASP A 68 -12.33 6.45 -2.03
C ASP A 68 -13.01 5.11 -1.71
N GLN A 69 -14.26 5.14 -1.17
CA GLN A 69 -14.97 3.93 -0.75
C GLN A 69 -15.28 2.97 -1.90
N GLN A 70 -15.59 3.49 -3.09
CA GLN A 70 -15.82 2.65 -4.26
C GLN A 70 -14.57 1.83 -4.61
N MET A 71 -13.39 2.45 -4.61
CA MET A 71 -12.12 1.78 -4.86
C MET A 71 -11.87 0.65 -3.85
N LEU A 72 -12.12 0.90 -2.56
CA LEU A 72 -11.97 -0.09 -1.50
C LEU A 72 -12.95 -1.26 -1.67
N GLN A 73 -14.21 -0.97 -1.94
CA GLN A 73 -15.26 -1.99 -2.13
C GLN A 73 -14.95 -2.91 -3.32
N GLU A 74 -14.54 -2.35 -4.45
CA GLU A 74 -14.19 -3.12 -5.64
C GLU A 74 -12.88 -3.93 -5.48
N SER A 75 -12.03 -3.53 -4.54
CA SER A 75 -10.80 -4.21 -4.17
C SER A 75 -10.97 -5.19 -3.01
N ALA A 76 -12.20 -5.35 -2.49
CA ALA A 76 -12.48 -6.24 -1.36
C ALA A 76 -12.03 -7.69 -1.66
N GLY A 77 -11.32 -8.30 -0.73
CA GLY A 77 -10.77 -9.65 -0.84
C GLY A 77 -9.60 -9.80 -1.82
N LYS A 78 -9.13 -8.71 -2.45
CA LYS A 78 -8.06 -8.76 -3.46
C LYS A 78 -6.67 -8.37 -2.92
N LEU A 79 -6.58 -7.79 -1.73
CA LEU A 79 -5.30 -7.43 -1.13
C LEU A 79 -4.46 -8.69 -0.87
N ARG A 80 -3.23 -8.70 -1.38
CA ARG A 80 -2.30 -9.83 -1.27
C ARG A 80 -0.98 -9.46 -0.64
N TRP A 81 -0.55 -8.21 -0.77
CA TRP A 81 0.75 -7.75 -0.32
C TRP A 81 0.63 -6.42 0.39
N ILE A 82 1.35 -6.27 1.49
CA ILE A 82 1.64 -4.99 2.13
C ILE A 82 3.15 -4.88 2.22
N VAL A 83 3.69 -3.82 1.63
CA VAL A 83 5.12 -3.51 1.65
C VAL A 83 5.33 -2.28 2.52
N ILE A 84 6.17 -2.40 3.53
CA ILE A 84 6.51 -1.33 4.47
C ILE A 84 7.96 -0.96 4.24
N ASP A 85 8.16 0.22 3.68
CA ASP A 85 9.48 0.75 3.43
C ASP A 85 10.03 1.43 4.68
N GLU A 86 11.35 1.38 4.87
CA GLU A 86 12.04 1.97 6.01
C GLU A 86 11.45 1.54 7.37
N ALA A 87 11.22 0.24 7.55
CA ALA A 87 10.56 -0.32 8.73
C ALA A 87 11.21 0.09 10.07
N HIS A 88 12.51 0.40 10.05
CA HIS A 88 13.23 0.90 11.22
C HIS A 88 12.73 2.25 11.75
N SER A 89 12.03 3.04 10.92
CA SER A 89 11.45 4.31 11.34
C SER A 89 10.23 4.14 12.26
N TYR A 90 9.60 2.97 12.23
CA TYR A 90 8.43 2.65 13.06
C TYR A 90 8.86 2.04 14.38
N SER A 91 9.09 2.88 15.40
CA SER A 91 9.45 2.46 16.77
C SER A 91 8.52 3.12 17.80
N GLY A 92 8.36 2.50 18.95
CA GLY A 92 7.52 3.03 20.03
C GLY A 92 6.07 3.25 19.59
N SER A 93 5.55 4.45 19.77
CA SER A 93 4.15 4.80 19.40
C SER A 93 3.87 4.65 17.91
N ALA A 94 4.84 4.94 17.04
CA ALA A 94 4.67 4.80 15.60
C ALA A 94 4.42 3.35 15.16
N ALA A 95 5.03 2.37 15.84
CA ALA A 95 4.76 0.96 15.59
C ALA A 95 3.33 0.57 15.98
N VAL A 96 2.83 1.10 17.10
CA VAL A 96 1.45 0.87 17.55
C VAL A 96 0.45 1.51 16.58
N GLU A 97 0.72 2.73 16.12
CA GLU A 97 -0.12 3.40 15.11
C GLU A 97 -0.18 2.59 13.81
N LEU A 98 0.96 2.09 13.35
CA LEU A 98 1.03 1.24 12.15
C LEU A 98 0.25 -0.08 12.34
N GLU A 99 0.33 -0.72 13.51
CA GLU A 99 -0.46 -1.92 13.84
C GLU A 99 -1.97 -1.64 13.69
N TYR A 100 -2.46 -0.55 14.26
CA TYR A 100 -3.87 -0.16 14.14
C TYR A 100 -4.23 0.17 12.70
N GLN A 101 -3.36 0.85 11.96
CA GLN A 101 -3.58 1.16 10.56
C GLN A 101 -3.68 -0.11 9.71
N ILE A 102 -2.80 -1.09 9.92
CA ILE A 102 -2.87 -2.40 9.23
C ILE A 102 -4.20 -3.10 9.52
N LYS A 103 -4.66 -3.14 10.76
CA LYS A 103 -5.96 -3.73 11.11
C LYS A 103 -7.11 -3.04 10.36
N ARG A 104 -7.08 -1.73 10.23
CA ARG A 104 -8.09 -0.95 9.49
C ARG A 104 -8.02 -1.22 7.98
N ILE A 105 -6.81 -1.34 7.42
CA ILE A 105 -6.61 -1.74 6.02
C ILE A 105 -7.22 -3.11 5.77
N LEU A 106 -6.90 -4.10 6.58
CA LEU A 106 -7.43 -5.46 6.44
C LEU A 106 -8.95 -5.48 6.49
N ALA A 107 -9.54 -4.70 7.41
CA ALA A 107 -11.00 -4.57 7.52
C ALA A 107 -11.61 -3.88 6.28
N ALA A 108 -11.02 -2.78 5.81
CA ALA A 108 -11.51 -2.03 4.64
C ALA A 108 -11.45 -2.86 3.35
N PHE A 109 -10.40 -3.67 3.19
CA PHE A 109 -10.28 -4.61 2.07
C PHE A 109 -10.99 -5.94 2.29
N ASN A 110 -11.76 -6.08 3.38
CA ASN A 110 -12.47 -7.31 3.74
C ASN A 110 -11.58 -8.56 3.58
N THR A 111 -10.38 -8.52 4.13
CA THR A 111 -9.41 -9.60 4.04
C THR A 111 -8.85 -9.97 5.41
N LYS A 112 -8.42 -11.22 5.54
CA LYS A 112 -7.79 -11.71 6.77
C LYS A 112 -6.28 -11.59 6.66
N VAL A 113 -5.61 -11.42 7.78
CA VAL A 113 -4.14 -11.27 7.85
C VAL A 113 -3.41 -12.48 7.26
N GLU A 114 -3.97 -13.68 7.39
CA GLU A 114 -3.39 -14.92 6.87
C GLU A 114 -3.32 -14.94 5.32
N ASN A 115 -4.18 -14.16 4.66
CA ASN A 115 -4.23 -14.07 3.20
C ASN A 115 -3.31 -12.98 2.63
N VAL A 116 -2.62 -12.22 3.49
CA VAL A 116 -1.76 -11.12 3.09
C VAL A 116 -0.32 -11.45 3.44
N ARG A 117 0.58 -11.21 2.51
CA ARG A 117 2.03 -11.27 2.70
C ARG A 117 2.57 -9.90 3.05
N PHE A 118 3.51 -9.87 3.99
CA PHE A 118 4.15 -8.66 4.44
C PHE A 118 5.62 -8.65 4.02
N VAL A 119 6.07 -7.52 3.51
CA VAL A 119 7.48 -7.28 3.17
C VAL A 119 7.90 -5.99 3.86
N CYS A 120 9.03 -6.03 4.52
CA CYS A 120 9.65 -4.85 5.14
C CYS A 120 11.02 -4.62 4.52
N THR A 121 11.32 -3.36 4.19
CA THR A 121 12.68 -2.93 3.86
C THR A 121 13.28 -2.14 5.03
N SER A 122 14.59 -2.15 5.15
CA SER A 122 15.30 -1.34 6.14
C SER A 122 16.75 -1.13 5.74
N ALA A 123 17.23 0.11 5.80
CA ALA A 123 18.60 0.45 5.43
C ALA A 123 19.63 0.10 6.53
N THR A 124 19.20 -0.10 7.78
CA THR A 124 20.09 -0.23 8.93
C THR A 124 20.31 -1.66 9.41
N ILE A 125 19.74 -2.64 8.71
CA ILE A 125 19.73 -4.02 9.17
C ILE A 125 20.76 -4.83 8.38
N GLY A 126 21.96 -4.97 8.97
CA GLY A 126 23.00 -5.91 8.53
C GLY A 126 23.14 -7.05 9.52
N GLY A 127 23.18 -8.30 9.00
CA GLY A 127 23.40 -9.51 9.80
C GLY A 127 22.15 -10.20 10.35
N SER A 128 22.36 -11.36 11.00
CA SER A 128 21.27 -12.20 11.53
C SER A 128 20.39 -11.52 12.59
N GLU A 129 20.98 -10.67 13.43
CA GLU A 129 20.23 -9.93 14.47
C GLU A 129 19.21 -8.95 13.86
N GLY A 130 19.53 -8.40 12.71
CA GLY A 130 18.63 -7.51 12.00
C GLY A 130 17.43 -8.23 11.38
N GLU A 131 17.66 -9.42 10.83
CA GLU A 131 16.60 -10.25 10.27
C GLU A 131 15.60 -10.69 11.37
N ASP A 132 16.10 -11.10 12.51
CA ASP A 132 15.25 -11.48 13.65
C ASP A 132 14.45 -10.28 14.20
N SER A 133 15.04 -9.08 14.19
CA SER A 133 14.36 -7.85 14.58
C SER A 133 13.20 -7.52 13.62
N LEU A 134 13.40 -7.68 12.31
CA LEU A 134 12.33 -7.49 11.33
C LEU A 134 11.21 -8.53 11.46
N LYS A 135 11.55 -9.81 11.66
CA LYS A 135 10.54 -10.85 11.89
C LYS A 135 9.69 -10.53 13.12
N LYS A 136 10.31 -10.15 14.23
CA LYS A 136 9.60 -9.70 15.44
C LYS A 136 8.73 -8.48 15.17
N PHE A 137 9.23 -7.50 14.42
CA PHE A 137 8.46 -6.32 14.05
C PHE A 137 7.22 -6.72 13.24
N ILE A 138 7.38 -7.53 12.19
CA ILE A 138 6.26 -8.00 11.38
C ILE A 138 5.25 -8.78 12.25
N ALA A 139 5.72 -9.70 13.11
CA ALA A 139 4.87 -10.44 14.02
C ALA A 139 4.05 -9.51 14.94
N THR A 140 4.69 -8.46 15.46
CA THR A 140 4.05 -7.47 16.34
C THR A 140 2.95 -6.71 15.60
N ILE A 141 3.24 -6.12 14.43
CA ILE A 141 2.29 -5.27 13.71
C ILE A 141 1.17 -6.04 13.02
N THR A 142 1.36 -7.33 12.75
CA THR A 142 0.37 -8.18 12.06
C THR A 142 -0.39 -9.09 13.00
N GLY A 143 0.15 -9.39 14.18
CA GLY A 143 -0.34 -10.42 15.06
C GLY A 143 -0.09 -11.85 14.56
N LYS A 144 0.67 -12.04 13.47
CA LYS A 144 1.09 -13.36 12.99
C LYS A 144 2.19 -13.93 13.88
N LYS A 145 2.31 -15.26 13.91
CA LYS A 145 3.48 -15.91 14.50
C LYS A 145 4.70 -15.69 13.61
N GLU A 146 5.89 -15.69 14.21
CA GLU A 146 7.16 -15.50 13.50
C GLU A 146 7.37 -16.51 12.36
N ASP A 147 6.83 -17.72 12.52
CA ASP A 147 6.96 -18.82 11.54
C ASP A 147 5.95 -18.74 10.37
N ASP A 148 5.00 -17.81 10.42
CA ASP A 148 3.92 -17.69 9.43
C ASP A 148 4.22 -16.63 8.33
N ASN A 149 5.44 -16.08 8.30
CA ASN A 149 5.85 -15.01 7.35
C ASN A 149 6.85 -15.49 6.30
#